data_0045132afe25a9dd18fb2c7cbb28b504
#
_entry.id   0045132afe25a9dd18fb2c7cbb28b504
#
_cell.length_a   1.000
_cell.length_b   1.000
_cell.length_c   1.000
_cell.angle_alpha   90.00
_cell.angle_beta   90.00
_cell.angle_gamma   90.00
#
_symmetry.space_group_name_H-M   'P 1'
#
loop_
_entity.id
_entity.type
_entity.pdbx_description
1 polymer ?
#
loop_
_entity_poly.entity_id
_entity_poly.type
_entity_poly.pdbx_seq_one_letter_code
_entity_poly.pdbx_strand_id
1 'polypeptide(L)'
;MRQQHNIRIGERTAEAIKCSIGAALTELDEEPEDYVVTGPNMLTALPQTVSLSYGEIAYALEKSLVKLDAALMKVLETMPPELYADIVKNGIYLAGGGALIKGLDKRLNAKTGIPFHVAEDPLRAIARGTGIALKNINRFSFLMK
;
A
#
# COMPACT_ATOMS: atom_id res chain seq x y z
N MET A 1 18.42 3.21 -1.15
CA MET A 1 19.49 2.38 -1.77
C MET A 1 20.63 3.24 -2.33
N ARG A 2 20.44 3.96 -3.45
CA ARG A 2 21.54 4.76 -4.04
C ARG A 2 22.09 5.82 -3.10
N GLN A 3 21.23 6.57 -2.45
CA GLN A 3 21.63 7.68 -1.57
C GLN A 3 22.14 7.25 -0.20
N GLN A 4 21.61 6.17 0.36
CA GLN A 4 21.92 5.73 1.73
C GLN A 4 23.03 4.67 1.77
N HIS A 5 23.04 3.75 0.82
CA HIS A 5 23.91 2.58 0.83
C HIS A 5 24.89 2.53 -0.33
N ASN A 6 24.83 3.49 -1.27
CA ASN A 6 25.64 3.51 -2.49
C ASN A 6 25.60 2.23 -3.31
N ILE A 7 24.53 1.43 -3.21
CA ILE A 7 24.34 0.24 -4.04
C ILE A 7 23.26 0.46 -5.11
N ARG A 8 23.46 -0.19 -6.25
CA ARG A 8 22.50 -0.22 -7.35
C ARG A 8 21.73 -1.55 -7.33
N ILE A 9 20.41 -1.45 -7.36
CA ILE A 9 19.50 -2.60 -7.49
C ILE A 9 18.57 -2.38 -8.68
N GLY A 10 18.05 -3.47 -9.24
CA GLY A 10 17.05 -3.45 -10.30
C GLY A 10 15.63 -3.24 -9.75
N GLU A 11 14.68 -2.92 -10.64
CA GLU A 11 13.27 -2.71 -10.29
C GLU A 11 12.64 -3.94 -9.64
N ARG A 12 12.94 -5.14 -10.15
CA ARG A 12 12.42 -6.40 -9.56
C ARG A 12 12.87 -6.60 -8.12
N THR A 13 14.14 -6.27 -7.82
CA THR A 13 14.68 -6.34 -6.46
C THR A 13 14.01 -5.28 -5.57
N ALA A 14 13.84 -4.07 -6.06
CA ALA A 14 13.15 -3.01 -5.34
C ALA A 14 11.69 -3.38 -5.03
N GLU A 15 10.99 -3.99 -5.98
CA GLU A 15 9.63 -4.50 -5.78
C GLU A 15 9.58 -5.64 -4.74
N ALA A 16 10.54 -6.58 -4.79
CA ALA A 16 10.64 -7.66 -3.81
C ALA A 16 10.85 -7.11 -2.38
N ILE A 17 11.72 -6.12 -2.22
CA ILE A 17 11.95 -5.44 -0.94
C ILE A 17 10.65 -4.77 -0.45
N LYS A 18 9.98 -4.00 -1.31
CA LYS A 18 8.70 -3.35 -1.00
C LYS A 18 7.64 -4.36 -0.57
N CYS A 19 7.51 -5.49 -1.26
CA CYS A 19 6.53 -6.53 -0.93
C CYS A 19 6.87 -7.24 0.39
N SER A 20 8.14 -7.37 0.75
CA SER A 20 8.57 -8.07 1.96
C SER A 20 8.47 -7.20 3.20
N ILE A 21 9.10 -6.03 3.18
CA ILE A 21 9.26 -5.15 4.34
C ILE A 21 8.66 -3.74 4.14
N GLY A 22 7.88 -3.52 3.07
CA GLY A 22 7.24 -2.23 2.82
C GLY A 22 6.23 -1.87 3.91
N ALA A 23 6.40 -0.69 4.51
CA ALA A 23 5.55 -0.19 5.57
C ALA A 23 5.13 1.25 5.30
N ALA A 24 3.94 1.62 5.78
CA ALA A 24 3.40 2.97 5.71
C ALA A 24 3.61 3.76 7.01
N LEU A 25 4.12 3.11 8.04
CA LEU A 25 4.42 3.64 9.36
C LEU A 25 5.85 3.28 9.75
N THR A 26 6.48 4.12 10.54
CA THR A 26 7.82 3.90 11.12
C THR A 26 7.79 3.01 12.37
N GLU A 27 6.61 2.83 12.96
CA GLU A 27 6.37 1.97 14.11
C GLU A 27 5.23 1.02 13.77
N LEU A 28 5.49 -0.28 13.84
CA LEU A 28 4.54 -1.36 13.60
C LEU A 28 4.39 -2.20 14.87
N ASP A 29 3.21 -2.78 15.10
CA ASP A 29 3.00 -3.71 16.22
C ASP A 29 3.82 -4.99 16.05
N GLU A 30 3.99 -5.44 14.80
CA GLU A 30 4.82 -6.58 14.42
C GLU A 30 5.84 -6.10 13.39
N GLU A 31 7.09 -6.02 13.83
CA GLU A 31 8.20 -5.59 12.98
C GLU A 31 8.64 -6.75 12.08
N PRO A 32 8.69 -6.56 10.75
CA PRO A 32 9.26 -7.57 9.88
C PRO A 32 10.78 -7.66 10.08
N GLU A 33 11.33 -8.86 9.85
CA GLU A 33 12.78 -9.05 9.80
C GLU A 33 13.42 -8.21 8.69
N ASP A 34 14.65 -7.78 8.94
CA ASP A 34 15.43 -7.02 7.96
C ASP A 34 15.60 -7.78 6.65
N TYR A 35 15.57 -7.06 5.55
CA TYR A 35 15.78 -7.62 4.21
C TYR A 35 17.23 -7.46 3.77
N VAL A 36 17.92 -8.58 3.56
CA VAL A 36 19.31 -8.57 3.08
C VAL A 36 19.34 -8.53 1.55
N VAL A 37 20.07 -7.56 1.00
CA VAL A 37 20.21 -7.40 -0.44
C VAL A 37 21.68 -7.18 -0.83
N THR A 38 22.09 -7.77 -1.94
CA THR A 38 23.43 -7.61 -2.53
C THR A 38 23.31 -6.88 -3.87
N GLY A 39 24.17 -5.91 -4.07
CA GLY A 39 24.26 -5.17 -5.34
C GLY A 39 25.65 -4.57 -5.55
N PRO A 40 25.97 -4.13 -6.77
CA PRO A 40 27.23 -3.45 -7.01
C PRO A 40 27.25 -2.10 -6.32
N ASN A 41 28.33 -1.86 -5.56
CA ASN A 41 28.61 -0.54 -4.99
C ASN A 41 28.89 0.45 -6.12
N MET A 42 28.25 1.61 -6.07
CA MET A 42 28.34 2.62 -7.16
C MET A 42 29.69 3.33 -7.24
N LEU A 43 30.52 3.27 -6.19
CA LEU A 43 31.84 3.91 -6.15
C LEU A 43 32.95 2.92 -6.51
N THR A 44 32.88 1.69 -6.02
CA THR A 44 33.94 0.68 -6.18
C THR A 44 33.64 -0.36 -7.25
N ALA A 45 32.41 -0.44 -7.73
CA ALA A 45 31.86 -1.48 -8.61
C ALA A 45 31.91 -2.91 -8.03
N LEU A 46 32.37 -3.08 -6.79
CA LEU A 46 32.43 -4.38 -6.12
C LEU A 46 31.06 -4.77 -5.53
N PRO A 47 30.79 -6.09 -5.40
CA PRO A 47 29.59 -6.55 -4.71
C PRO A 47 29.58 -6.08 -3.25
N GLN A 48 28.44 -5.54 -2.82
CA GLN A 48 28.21 -5.11 -1.44
C GLN A 48 26.86 -5.65 -0.98
N THR A 49 26.85 -6.24 0.22
CA THR A 49 25.64 -6.71 0.88
C THR A 49 25.25 -5.73 1.96
N VAL A 50 23.98 -5.38 2.03
CA VAL A 50 23.39 -4.50 3.05
C VAL A 50 22.13 -5.10 3.63
N SER A 51 21.89 -4.86 4.92
CA SER A 51 20.63 -5.13 5.60
C SER A 51 19.77 -3.89 5.56
N LEU A 52 18.48 -4.05 5.28
CA LEU A 52 17.51 -2.98 5.17
C LEU A 52 16.41 -3.18 6.19
N SER A 53 16.19 -2.20 7.02
CA SER A 53 15.05 -2.19 7.94
C SER A 53 13.76 -1.73 7.24
N TYR A 54 12.62 -2.15 7.78
CA TYR A 54 11.31 -1.65 7.32
C TYR A 54 11.18 -0.13 7.50
N GLY A 55 11.79 0.45 8.54
CA GLY A 55 11.79 1.89 8.77
C GLY A 55 12.46 2.68 7.66
N GLU A 56 13.57 2.19 7.09
CA GLU A 56 14.21 2.81 5.92
C GLU A 56 13.30 2.76 4.68
N ILE A 57 12.56 1.66 4.52
CA ILE A 57 11.62 1.52 3.39
C ILE A 57 10.39 2.39 3.61
N ALA A 58 9.86 2.50 4.84
CA ALA A 58 8.79 3.42 5.18
C ALA A 58 9.17 4.87 4.85
N TYR A 59 10.38 5.29 5.22
CA TYR A 59 10.90 6.61 4.87
C TYR A 59 10.99 6.82 3.34
N ALA A 60 11.47 5.80 2.62
CA ALA A 60 11.56 5.87 1.16
C ALA A 60 10.19 5.96 0.47
N LEU A 61 9.16 5.33 1.03
CA LEU A 61 7.79 5.36 0.53
C LEU A 61 7.02 6.63 0.91
N GLU A 62 7.46 7.37 1.92
CA GLU A 62 6.73 8.51 2.49
C GLU A 62 6.28 9.53 1.43
N LYS A 63 7.16 9.90 0.50
CA LYS A 63 6.82 10.83 -0.58
C LYS A 63 5.64 10.36 -1.46
N SER A 64 5.51 9.05 -1.66
CA SER A 64 4.42 8.47 -2.43
C SER A 64 3.16 8.34 -1.58
N LEU A 65 3.31 7.99 -0.32
CA LEU A 65 2.21 7.88 0.63
C LEU A 65 1.55 9.23 0.90
N VAL A 66 2.31 10.31 1.03
CA VAL A 66 1.76 11.69 1.16
C VAL A 66 0.91 12.07 -0.03
N LYS A 67 1.30 11.67 -1.26
CA LYS A 67 0.46 11.92 -2.45
C LYS A 67 -0.84 11.12 -2.41
N LEU A 68 -0.78 9.88 -1.92
CA LEU A 68 -1.96 9.05 -1.72
C LEU A 68 -2.90 9.66 -0.69
N ASP A 69 -2.35 10.10 0.46
CA ASP A 69 -3.10 10.79 1.52
C ASP A 69 -3.82 12.02 0.97
N ALA A 70 -3.12 12.86 0.20
CA ALA A 70 -3.70 14.07 -0.39
C ALA A 70 -4.81 13.77 -1.41
N ALA A 71 -4.62 12.73 -2.23
CA ALA A 71 -5.63 12.30 -3.19
C ALA A 71 -6.89 11.78 -2.49
N LEU A 72 -6.72 10.99 -1.41
CA LEU A 72 -7.82 10.50 -0.58
C LEU A 72 -8.61 11.65 0.05
N MET A 73 -7.92 12.61 0.68
CA MET A 73 -8.57 13.78 1.30
C MET A 73 -9.38 14.57 0.28
N LYS A 74 -8.83 14.79 -0.91
CA LYS A 74 -9.56 15.48 -1.98
C LYS A 74 -10.84 14.73 -2.41
N VAL A 75 -10.82 13.41 -2.46
CA VAL A 75 -12.02 12.62 -2.77
C VAL A 75 -13.06 12.76 -1.66
N LEU A 76 -12.64 12.68 -0.39
CA LEU A 76 -13.55 12.81 0.75
C LEU A 76 -14.19 14.22 0.82
N GLU A 77 -13.45 15.28 0.50
CA GLU A 77 -13.95 16.66 0.47
C GLU A 77 -15.01 16.88 -0.61
N THR A 78 -14.93 16.16 -1.73
CA THR A 78 -15.86 16.32 -2.87
C THR A 78 -17.02 15.33 -2.84
N MET A 79 -17.08 14.47 -1.82
CA MET A 79 -18.08 13.41 -1.71
C MET A 79 -19.45 13.95 -1.25
N PRO A 80 -20.57 13.44 -1.82
CA PRO A 80 -21.91 13.76 -1.32
C PRO A 80 -22.07 13.36 0.15
N PRO A 81 -22.80 14.18 0.96
CA PRO A 81 -22.98 13.93 2.41
C PRO A 81 -23.58 12.57 2.74
N GLU A 82 -24.47 12.06 1.89
CA GLU A 82 -25.14 10.75 2.08
C GLU A 82 -24.11 9.60 2.01
N LEU A 83 -23.20 9.66 1.03
CA LEU A 83 -22.12 8.67 0.89
C LEU A 83 -21.08 8.80 2.01
N TYR A 84 -20.83 10.03 2.47
CA TYR A 84 -19.91 10.26 3.57
C TYR A 84 -20.42 9.61 4.86
N ALA A 85 -21.74 9.71 5.16
CA ALA A 85 -22.34 9.06 6.30
C ALA A 85 -22.21 7.52 6.27
N ASP A 86 -22.38 6.93 5.08
CA ASP A 86 -22.19 5.49 4.88
C ASP A 86 -20.74 5.05 5.10
N ILE A 87 -19.79 5.83 4.60
CA ILE A 87 -18.35 5.55 4.76
C ILE A 87 -17.92 5.63 6.22
N VAL A 88 -18.38 6.64 6.96
CA VAL A 88 -18.08 6.76 8.40
C VAL A 88 -18.59 5.54 9.17
N LYS A 89 -19.76 5.02 8.79
CA LYS A 89 -20.37 3.86 9.45
C LYS A 89 -19.73 2.53 9.04
N ASN A 90 -19.47 2.33 7.77
CA ASN A 90 -19.08 1.04 7.21
C ASN A 90 -17.57 0.91 6.95
N GLY A 91 -16.83 2.04 6.98
CA GLY A 91 -15.42 2.11 6.62
C GLY A 91 -15.16 2.06 5.11
N ILE A 92 -13.89 2.08 4.76
CA ILE A 92 -13.38 2.02 3.39
C ILE A 92 -12.58 0.73 3.22
N TYR A 93 -12.87 -0.03 2.16
CA TYR A 93 -12.15 -1.26 1.86
C TYR A 93 -10.97 -0.99 0.91
N LEU A 94 -9.80 -1.46 1.32
CA LEU A 94 -8.57 -1.40 0.53
C LEU A 94 -8.42 -2.70 -0.27
N ALA A 95 -8.20 -2.56 -1.58
CA ALA A 95 -7.97 -3.67 -2.50
C ALA A 95 -6.74 -3.39 -3.38
N GLY A 96 -6.25 -4.42 -4.05
CA GLY A 96 -5.04 -4.36 -4.87
C GLY A 96 -3.75 -4.53 -4.06
N GLY A 97 -2.61 -4.59 -4.75
CA GLY A 97 -1.30 -4.83 -4.13
C GLY A 97 -0.85 -3.76 -3.15
N GLY A 98 -1.28 -2.50 -3.36
CA GLY A 98 -0.99 -1.40 -2.44
C GLY A 98 -1.59 -1.59 -1.05
N ALA A 99 -2.71 -2.29 -0.93
CA ALA A 99 -3.35 -2.59 0.35
C ALA A 99 -2.51 -3.50 1.26
N LEU A 100 -1.51 -4.19 0.68
CA LEU A 100 -0.58 -5.07 1.41
C LEU A 100 0.60 -4.34 2.05
N ILE A 101 0.75 -3.04 1.84
CA ILE A 101 1.75 -2.22 2.55
C ILE A 101 1.38 -2.21 4.03
N LYS A 102 2.30 -2.68 4.87
CA LYS A 102 2.06 -2.84 6.31
C LYS A 102 1.71 -1.50 6.97
N GLY A 103 0.62 -1.47 7.75
CA GLY A 103 0.17 -0.28 8.46
C GLY A 103 -0.47 0.81 7.58
N LEU A 104 -0.77 0.55 6.30
CA LEU A 104 -1.43 1.53 5.44
C LEU A 104 -2.84 1.86 5.93
N ASP A 105 -3.60 0.86 6.34
CA ASP A 105 -4.92 0.98 6.95
C ASP A 105 -4.89 1.87 8.20
N LYS A 106 -3.93 1.63 9.10
CA LYS A 106 -3.74 2.42 10.32
C LYS A 106 -3.34 3.87 10.01
N ARG A 107 -2.44 4.08 9.04
CA ARG A 107 -2.06 5.42 8.58
C ARG A 107 -3.25 6.22 8.07
N LEU A 108 -4.05 5.61 7.20
CA LEU A 108 -5.22 6.26 6.61
C LEU A 108 -6.31 6.51 7.65
N ASN A 109 -6.54 5.56 8.57
CA ASN A 109 -7.44 5.73 9.69
C ASN A 109 -7.02 6.92 10.58
N ALA A 110 -5.74 6.98 10.97
CA ALA A 110 -5.22 8.05 11.80
C ALA A 110 -5.38 9.44 11.16
N LYS A 111 -5.33 9.54 9.83
CA LYS A 111 -5.47 10.79 9.10
C LYS A 111 -6.91 11.24 8.88
N THR A 112 -7.83 10.31 8.73
CA THR A 112 -9.22 10.60 8.32
C THR A 112 -10.23 10.41 9.44
N GLY A 113 -9.90 9.64 10.47
CA GLY A 113 -10.83 9.18 11.49
C GLY A 113 -11.83 8.14 10.99
N ILE A 114 -11.70 7.66 9.74
CA ILE A 114 -12.57 6.67 9.12
C ILE A 114 -11.93 5.29 9.21
N PRO A 115 -12.67 4.22 9.54
CA PRO A 115 -12.12 2.87 9.53
C PRO A 115 -11.70 2.44 8.11
N PHE A 116 -10.49 1.87 7.98
CA PHE A 116 -10.01 1.24 6.76
C PHE A 116 -9.84 -0.26 6.97
N HIS A 117 -10.32 -1.05 6.03
CA HIS A 117 -10.30 -2.50 6.08
C HIS A 117 -9.56 -3.05 4.87
N VAL A 118 -8.52 -3.85 5.09
CA VAL A 118 -7.88 -4.58 4.00
C VAL A 118 -8.78 -5.76 3.60
N ALA A 119 -9.10 -5.90 2.32
CA ALA A 119 -9.90 -7.00 1.82
C ALA A 119 -9.21 -8.34 2.11
N GLU A 120 -10.00 -9.42 2.33
CA GLU A 120 -9.50 -10.76 2.64
C GLU A 120 -8.45 -11.28 1.64
N ASP A 121 -8.67 -11.03 0.36
CA ASP A 121 -7.71 -11.30 -0.72
C ASP A 121 -7.61 -10.06 -1.61
N PRO A 122 -6.81 -9.05 -1.20
CA PRO A 122 -6.83 -7.74 -1.84
C PRO A 122 -6.37 -7.79 -3.31
N LEU A 123 -5.49 -8.72 -3.67
CA LEU A 123 -5.02 -8.88 -5.05
C LEU A 123 -6.12 -9.40 -6.00
N ARG A 124 -7.03 -10.23 -5.49
CA ARG A 124 -8.10 -10.85 -6.28
C ARG A 124 -9.48 -10.26 -6.00
N ALA A 125 -9.60 -9.33 -5.06
CA ALA A 125 -10.89 -8.77 -4.63
C ALA A 125 -11.71 -8.24 -5.81
N ILE A 126 -11.10 -7.49 -6.73
CA ILE A 126 -11.76 -6.94 -7.92
C ILE A 126 -12.24 -8.06 -8.86
N ALA A 127 -11.38 -9.03 -9.16
CA ALA A 127 -11.73 -10.15 -10.03
C ALA A 127 -12.86 -11.02 -9.44
N ARG A 128 -12.81 -11.29 -8.12
CA ARG A 128 -13.87 -11.98 -7.39
C ARG A 128 -15.19 -11.23 -7.44
N GLY A 129 -15.16 -9.91 -7.19
CA GLY A 129 -16.33 -9.04 -7.25
C GLY A 129 -16.96 -9.03 -8.64
N THR A 130 -16.17 -8.89 -9.69
CA THR A 130 -16.63 -8.98 -11.09
C THR A 130 -17.26 -10.35 -11.38
N GLY A 131 -16.62 -11.44 -10.92
CA GLY A 131 -17.16 -12.80 -11.08
C GLY A 131 -18.52 -13.00 -10.38
N ILE A 132 -18.68 -12.43 -9.19
CA ILE A 132 -19.96 -12.46 -8.45
C ILE A 132 -21.03 -11.65 -9.20
N ALA A 133 -20.69 -10.47 -9.69
CA ALA A 133 -21.60 -9.61 -10.44
C ALA A 133 -22.08 -10.30 -11.74
N LEU A 134 -21.17 -10.94 -12.48
CA LEU A 134 -21.49 -11.68 -13.70
C LEU A 134 -22.41 -12.89 -13.43
N LYS A 135 -22.15 -13.63 -12.36
CA LYS A 135 -23.01 -14.78 -11.97
C LYS A 135 -24.43 -14.35 -11.55
N ASN A 136 -24.59 -13.12 -11.10
CA ASN A 136 -25.85 -12.57 -10.59
C ASN A 136 -26.27 -11.30 -11.38
N ILE A 137 -26.12 -11.33 -12.68
CA ILE A 137 -26.27 -10.17 -13.57
C ILE A 137 -27.60 -9.43 -13.38
N ASN A 138 -28.69 -10.18 -13.15
CA ASN A 138 -30.02 -9.61 -12.93
C ASN A 138 -30.09 -8.78 -11.63
N ARG A 139 -29.32 -9.17 -10.60
CA ARG A 139 -29.25 -8.47 -9.32
C ARG A 139 -28.37 -7.22 -9.41
N PHE A 140 -27.35 -7.25 -10.28
CA PHE A 140 -26.36 -6.19 -10.44
C PHE A 140 -26.52 -5.43 -11.77
N SER A 141 -27.71 -5.41 -12.36
CA SER A 141 -28.00 -4.75 -13.64
C SER A 141 -27.65 -3.25 -13.64
N PHE A 142 -27.67 -2.59 -12.47
CA PHE A 142 -27.29 -1.19 -12.33
C PHE A 142 -25.79 -0.91 -12.60
N LEU A 143 -24.92 -1.93 -12.54
CA LEU A 143 -23.50 -1.81 -12.89
C LEU A 143 -23.22 -1.85 -14.40
N MET A 144 -24.24 -2.10 -15.22
CA MET A 144 -24.11 -2.28 -16.67
C MET A 144 -24.56 -1.06 -17.46
N LYS A 145 -24.75 0.09 -16.81
CA LYS A 145 -25.15 1.35 -17.46
C LYS A 145 -23.92 2.21 -17.77
#